data_0c23aed27cf56c9ef33a099679122bd4
#
_entry.id   0c23aed27cf56c9ef33a099679122bd4
#
_cell.length_a   1.000
_cell.length_b   1.000
_cell.length_c   1.000
_cell.angle_alpha   90.00
_cell.angle_beta   90.00
_cell.angle_gamma   90.00
#
_symmetry.space_group_name_H-M   'P 1'
#
loop_
_entity.id
_entity.type
_entity.pdbx_description
1 polymer ?
#
loop_
_entity_poly.entity_id
_entity_poly.type
_entity_poly.pdbx_seq_one_letter_code
_entity_poly.pdbx_strand_id
1 'polypeptide(L)'
;MSAVSSTRGGGIPVTGVSELVLEVVDLEAAEEFYADVLGLPVVDRWPDREAIWVMAGDRTRIGLWRPQVGLAGGRGGLHVHFAMKIGEEHYDAAVARLRELGQDVREIEFSDSHGRAAYVDDPDGNVVELWTWDVAEHLR
;
A
#
# COMPACT_ATOMS: atom_id res chain seq x y z
N MET A 1 2.32 27.14 3.49
CA MET A 1 1.73 26.48 3.23
C MET A 1 0.73 26.22 3.95
N SER A 2 0.00 26.00 3.68
CA SER A 2 -0.91 25.95 4.38
C SER A 2 -1.01 24.96 5.05
N ALA A 3 -0.83 25.18 5.84
CA ALA A 3 -1.11 24.34 6.74
C ALA A 3 -2.35 23.72 6.63
N VAL A 4 -2.39 22.62 7.08
CA VAL A 4 -3.57 21.98 7.30
C VAL A 4 -4.34 22.79 8.21
N SER A 5 -5.46 23.13 7.82
CA SER A 5 -6.28 23.80 8.71
C SER A 5 -6.66 22.87 9.79
N SER A 6 -6.88 23.37 10.91
CA SER A 6 -7.35 22.58 12.01
C SER A 6 -8.67 21.96 11.70
N THR A 7 -8.98 20.90 12.37
CA THR A 7 -10.27 20.28 12.26
C THR A 7 -11.35 21.23 12.70
N ARG A 8 -12.50 21.13 12.10
CA ARG A 8 -13.61 21.97 12.52
C ARG A 8 -14.28 21.38 13.73
N GLY A 9 -14.55 22.23 14.71
CA GLY A 9 -15.39 21.84 15.81
C GLY A 9 -14.87 20.69 16.66
N GLY A 10 -13.57 20.59 16.85
CA GLY A 10 -13.08 19.57 17.74
C GLY A 10 -13.15 18.16 17.17
N GLY A 11 -12.52 17.96 16.05
CA GLY A 11 -12.48 16.64 15.43
C GLY A 11 -11.84 15.59 16.35
N ILE A 12 -12.07 14.33 16.01
CA ILE A 12 -11.49 13.20 16.73
C ILE A 12 -9.96 13.22 16.48
N PRO A 13 -9.15 13.16 17.51
CA PRO A 13 -7.68 13.28 17.34
C PRO A 13 -7.06 11.96 16.87
N VAL A 14 -7.31 11.62 15.62
CA VAL A 14 -6.74 10.43 15.01
C VAL A 14 -5.26 10.63 14.74
N THR A 15 -4.43 9.61 14.99
CA THR A 15 -2.99 9.71 14.83
C THR A 15 -2.46 8.95 13.62
N GLY A 16 -3.31 8.24 12.92
CA GLY A 16 -2.88 7.54 11.71
C GLY A 16 -3.77 6.37 11.39
N VAL A 17 -3.35 5.58 10.41
CA VAL A 17 -4.06 4.37 10.01
C VAL A 17 -3.33 3.18 10.60
N SER A 18 -4.05 2.35 11.39
CA SER A 18 -3.44 1.16 12.01
C SER A 18 -3.46 -0.03 11.07
N GLU A 19 -4.52 -0.17 10.30
CA GLU A 19 -4.60 -1.34 9.44
C GLU A 19 -5.45 -1.08 8.21
N LEU A 20 -5.11 -1.78 7.16
CA LEU A 20 -5.84 -1.81 5.91
C LEU A 20 -6.12 -3.27 5.60
N VAL A 21 -7.35 -3.60 5.21
CA VAL A 21 -7.71 -4.97 4.89
C VAL A 21 -8.06 -5.08 3.41
N LEU A 22 -7.50 -6.07 2.76
CA LEU A 22 -7.76 -6.35 1.35
C LEU A 22 -8.36 -7.74 1.25
N GLU A 23 -9.41 -7.88 0.46
CA GLU A 23 -9.96 -9.19 0.18
C GLU A 23 -9.19 -9.80 -0.99
N VAL A 24 -8.79 -11.06 -0.84
CA VAL A 24 -7.99 -11.74 -1.85
C VAL A 24 -8.64 -13.08 -2.18
N VAL A 25 -8.47 -13.52 -3.42
CA VAL A 25 -9.03 -14.79 -3.85
C VAL A 25 -8.10 -15.94 -3.46
N ASP A 26 -6.80 -15.77 -3.68
CA ASP A 26 -5.81 -16.80 -3.42
C ASP A 26 -4.84 -16.27 -2.38
N LEU A 27 -4.96 -16.77 -1.15
CA LEU A 27 -4.16 -16.28 -0.05
C LEU A 27 -2.66 -16.52 -0.26
N GLU A 28 -2.31 -17.67 -0.85
CA GLU A 28 -0.91 -17.99 -1.10
C GLU A 28 -0.30 -17.03 -2.12
N ALA A 29 -1.02 -16.74 -3.20
CA ALA A 29 -0.55 -15.79 -4.20
C ALA A 29 -0.42 -14.38 -3.62
N ALA A 30 -1.37 -14.00 -2.76
CA ALA A 30 -1.31 -12.69 -2.13
C ALA A 30 -0.12 -12.59 -1.18
N GLU A 31 0.13 -13.63 -0.40
CA GLU A 31 1.29 -13.64 0.48
C GLU A 31 2.59 -13.53 -0.33
N GLU A 32 2.70 -14.29 -1.40
CA GLU A 32 3.89 -14.22 -2.23
C GLU A 32 4.11 -12.80 -2.75
N PHE A 33 3.05 -12.14 -3.18
CA PHE A 33 3.19 -10.78 -3.69
C PHE A 33 3.63 -9.82 -2.57
N TYR A 34 2.90 -9.79 -1.46
CA TYR A 34 3.18 -8.79 -0.42
C TYR A 34 4.43 -9.11 0.38
N ALA A 35 4.68 -10.38 0.68
CA ALA A 35 5.83 -10.75 1.51
C ALA A 35 7.09 -10.99 0.70
N ASP A 36 6.99 -11.63 -0.47
CA ASP A 36 8.19 -11.98 -1.23
C ASP A 36 8.51 -10.92 -2.28
N VAL A 37 7.53 -10.47 -3.05
CA VAL A 37 7.78 -9.48 -4.10
C VAL A 37 8.02 -8.10 -3.49
N LEU A 38 7.11 -7.65 -2.63
CA LEU A 38 7.26 -6.34 -1.98
C LEU A 38 8.19 -6.39 -0.77
N GLY A 39 8.40 -7.56 -0.19
CA GLY A 39 9.30 -7.69 0.96
C GLY A 39 8.71 -7.23 2.28
N LEU A 40 7.39 -7.21 2.43
CA LEU A 40 6.79 -6.80 3.69
C LEU A 40 6.77 -7.99 4.66
N PRO A 41 7.24 -7.80 5.90
CA PRO A 41 7.32 -8.94 6.83
C PRO A 41 5.93 -9.43 7.25
N VAL A 42 5.76 -10.75 7.25
CA VAL A 42 4.54 -11.37 7.79
C VAL A 42 4.65 -11.31 9.31
N VAL A 43 3.66 -10.72 9.96
CA VAL A 43 3.69 -10.53 11.41
C VAL A 43 2.65 -11.34 12.16
N ASP A 44 1.66 -11.87 11.45
CA ASP A 44 0.64 -12.70 12.11
C ASP A 44 -0.07 -13.57 11.08
N ARG A 45 -0.60 -14.71 11.54
CA ARG A 45 -1.36 -15.63 10.70
C ARG A 45 -2.57 -16.08 11.47
N TRP A 46 -3.72 -15.96 10.83
CA TRP A 46 -5.00 -16.40 11.43
C TRP A 46 -5.61 -17.48 10.54
N PRO A 47 -5.14 -18.71 10.64
CA PRO A 47 -5.60 -19.77 9.72
C PRO A 47 -7.10 -20.01 9.79
N ASP A 48 -7.70 -19.92 10.96
CA ASP A 48 -9.14 -20.14 11.09
C ASP A 48 -9.96 -19.06 10.39
N ARG A 49 -9.36 -17.92 10.12
CA ARG A 49 -10.01 -16.81 9.44
C ARG A 49 -9.51 -16.65 8.01
N GLU A 50 -8.60 -17.52 7.59
CA GLU A 50 -7.97 -17.43 6.28
C GLU A 50 -7.41 -16.03 6.03
N ALA A 51 -6.63 -15.57 6.99
CA ALA A 51 -6.06 -14.22 6.94
C ALA A 51 -4.59 -14.24 7.30
N ILE A 52 -3.84 -13.33 6.68
CA ILE A 52 -2.41 -13.14 6.94
C ILE A 52 -2.19 -11.64 7.08
N TRP A 53 -1.32 -11.25 7.99
CA TRP A 53 -1.00 -9.85 8.22
C TRP A 53 0.45 -9.58 7.90
N VAL A 54 0.71 -8.52 7.13
CA VAL A 54 2.07 -8.03 6.83
C VAL A 54 2.19 -6.60 7.31
N MET A 55 3.41 -6.17 7.61
CA MET A 55 3.63 -4.78 8.05
C MET A 55 4.07 -3.91 6.90
N ALA A 56 3.44 -2.76 6.76
CA ALA A 56 3.87 -1.70 5.86
C ALA A 56 4.53 -0.63 6.72
N GLY A 57 5.83 -0.76 6.92
CA GLY A 57 6.56 0.12 7.80
C GLY A 57 6.37 -0.23 9.28
N ASP A 58 6.36 0.77 10.13
CA ASP A 58 6.36 0.56 11.58
C ASP A 58 5.00 0.85 12.23
N ARG A 59 3.97 1.14 11.46
CA ARG A 59 2.73 1.62 12.04
C ARG A 59 1.50 0.93 11.50
N THR A 60 1.46 0.63 10.21
CA THR A 60 0.25 0.14 9.55
C THR A 60 0.43 -1.30 9.13
N ARG A 61 -0.49 -2.17 9.51
CA ARG A 61 -0.47 -3.53 8.99
C ARG A 61 -1.50 -3.69 7.89
N ILE A 62 -1.21 -4.59 6.96
CA ILE A 62 -2.12 -4.91 5.87
C ILE A 62 -2.59 -6.33 6.07
N GLY A 63 -3.90 -6.52 6.10
CA GLY A 63 -4.51 -7.83 6.22
C GLY A 63 -4.92 -8.36 4.86
N LEU A 64 -4.50 -9.59 4.57
CA LEU A 64 -4.87 -10.28 3.35
C LEU A 64 -5.88 -11.35 3.77
N TRP A 65 -7.12 -11.18 3.36
CA TRP A 65 -8.22 -12.03 3.84
C TRP A 65 -8.95 -12.66 2.68
N ARG A 66 -9.22 -13.96 2.80
CA ARG A 66 -10.12 -14.59 1.86
C ARG A 66 -11.51 -13.99 2.02
N PRO A 67 -12.22 -13.79 0.95
CA PRO A 67 -13.51 -13.13 1.04
C PRO A 67 -14.49 -13.91 1.92
N GLN A 68 -15.09 -13.19 2.84
CA GLN A 68 -16.09 -13.79 3.72
C GLN A 68 -17.49 -13.63 3.15
N VAL A 69 -17.67 -12.66 2.26
CA VAL A 69 -18.98 -12.30 1.75
C VAL A 69 -19.07 -12.35 0.24
N GLY A 70 -18.01 -12.82 -0.42
CA GLY A 70 -18.06 -13.00 -1.87
C GLY A 70 -17.92 -11.73 -2.67
N LEU A 71 -17.28 -10.72 -2.13
CA LEU A 71 -17.08 -9.46 -2.84
C LEU A 71 -15.72 -9.36 -3.50
N ALA A 72 -14.95 -10.44 -3.47
CA ALA A 72 -13.62 -10.42 -4.06
C ALA A 72 -13.72 -10.13 -5.55
N GLY A 73 -12.77 -9.35 -6.06
CA GLY A 73 -12.79 -8.93 -7.44
C GLY A 73 -13.60 -7.69 -7.69
N GLY A 74 -14.42 -7.27 -6.74
CA GLY A 74 -15.12 -6.03 -6.85
C GLY A 74 -14.19 -4.91 -6.44
N ARG A 75 -13.71 -4.16 -7.38
CA ARG A 75 -12.86 -3.04 -7.08
C ARG A 75 -13.55 -1.77 -7.46
N GLY A 76 -13.10 -0.69 -6.90
CA GLY A 76 -13.57 0.60 -7.32
C GLY A 76 -13.11 0.90 -8.75
N GLY A 77 -13.12 2.13 -9.13
CA GLY A 77 -12.70 2.50 -10.47
C GLY A 77 -11.19 2.64 -10.57
N LEU A 78 -10.77 3.33 -11.60
CA LEU A 78 -9.36 3.49 -11.91
C LEU A 78 -8.55 4.16 -10.81
N HIS A 79 -9.21 4.90 -9.94
CA HIS A 79 -8.49 5.68 -8.94
C HIS A 79 -8.38 5.00 -7.59
N VAL A 80 -8.82 3.75 -7.47
CA VAL A 80 -8.74 3.06 -6.19
C VAL A 80 -7.35 2.43 -6.07
N HIS A 81 -6.57 2.95 -5.13
CA HIS A 81 -5.22 2.47 -4.89
C HIS A 81 -4.80 2.90 -3.50
N PHE A 82 -3.70 2.36 -3.01
CA PHE A 82 -3.09 2.87 -1.79
C PHE A 82 -1.59 3.02 -2.01
N ALA A 83 -1.02 4.01 -1.33
CA ALA A 83 0.38 4.35 -1.52
C ALA A 83 1.17 4.07 -0.25
N MET A 84 2.36 3.53 -0.43
CA MET A 84 3.32 3.38 0.64
C MET A 84 4.48 4.33 0.37
N LYS A 85 4.98 4.97 1.43
CA LYS A 85 6.09 5.88 1.28
C LYS A 85 7.39 5.10 1.12
N ILE A 86 8.20 5.52 0.16
CA ILE A 86 9.54 4.97 -0.01
C ILE A 86 10.52 6.15 -0.08
N GLY A 87 11.70 5.99 0.51
CA GLY A 87 12.70 7.04 0.42
C GLY A 87 13.20 7.22 -1.00
N GLU A 88 13.47 8.46 -1.37
CA GLU A 88 13.93 8.77 -2.72
C GLU A 88 15.20 7.99 -3.05
N GLU A 89 16.05 7.78 -2.05
CA GLU A 89 17.33 7.08 -2.24
C GLU A 89 17.15 5.59 -2.54
N HIS A 90 15.96 5.03 -2.30
CA HIS A 90 15.70 3.62 -2.53
C HIS A 90 14.82 3.36 -3.76
N TYR A 91 14.32 4.41 -4.40
CA TYR A 91 13.30 4.26 -5.43
C TYR A 91 13.81 3.49 -6.65
N ASP A 92 14.96 3.89 -7.20
CA ASP A 92 15.45 3.25 -8.42
C ASP A 92 15.73 1.77 -8.21
N ALA A 93 16.32 1.42 -7.07
CA ALA A 93 16.61 0.01 -6.75
C ALA A 93 15.32 -0.79 -6.58
N ALA A 94 14.29 -0.18 -5.97
CA ALA A 94 13.02 -0.86 -5.80
C ALA A 94 12.35 -1.15 -7.14
N VAL A 95 12.34 -0.17 -8.05
CA VAL A 95 11.74 -0.37 -9.37
C VAL A 95 12.50 -1.44 -10.14
N ALA A 96 13.84 -1.41 -10.11
CA ALA A 96 14.64 -2.42 -10.79
C ALA A 96 14.35 -3.81 -10.23
N ARG A 97 14.24 -3.92 -8.91
CA ARG A 97 13.95 -5.20 -8.26
C ARG A 97 12.58 -5.74 -8.67
N LEU A 98 11.57 -4.88 -8.67
CA LEU A 98 10.24 -5.31 -9.06
C LEU A 98 10.21 -5.80 -10.50
N ARG A 99 10.92 -5.12 -11.39
CA ARG A 99 10.99 -5.55 -12.78
C ARG A 99 11.75 -6.87 -12.93
N GLU A 100 12.81 -7.07 -12.15
CA GLU A 100 13.51 -8.36 -12.14
C GLU A 100 12.62 -9.49 -11.68
N LEU A 101 11.69 -9.19 -10.78
CA LEU A 101 10.73 -10.18 -10.29
C LEU A 101 9.53 -10.34 -11.22
N GLY A 102 9.56 -9.75 -12.40
CA GLY A 102 8.53 -9.94 -13.41
C GLY A 102 7.32 -9.04 -13.26
N GLN A 103 7.41 -8.03 -12.41
CA GLN A 103 6.27 -7.15 -12.21
C GLN A 103 6.21 -6.07 -13.30
N ASP A 104 4.99 -5.72 -13.69
CA ASP A 104 4.76 -4.64 -14.65
C ASP A 104 4.68 -3.34 -13.87
N VAL A 105 5.76 -2.56 -13.89
CA VAL A 105 5.85 -1.34 -13.09
C VAL A 105 5.56 -0.14 -13.98
N ARG A 106 4.61 0.67 -13.57
CA ARG A 106 4.25 1.90 -14.25
C ARG A 106 4.73 3.07 -13.40
N GLU A 107 5.46 3.99 -13.99
CA GLU A 107 6.07 5.09 -13.24
C GLU A 107 5.49 6.43 -13.65
N ILE A 108 5.38 7.34 -12.69
CA ILE A 108 4.97 8.72 -12.91
C ILE A 108 5.93 9.63 -12.16
N GLU A 109 6.35 10.69 -12.82
CA GLU A 109 7.09 11.76 -12.16
C GLU A 109 6.17 12.96 -12.10
N PHE A 110 5.92 13.44 -10.88
CA PHE A 110 4.98 14.55 -10.70
C PHE A 110 5.69 15.87 -10.93
N SER A 111 5.03 16.80 -11.63
CA SER A 111 5.66 18.01 -12.12
C SER A 111 5.82 19.11 -11.08
N ASP A 112 5.15 19.03 -9.95
CA ASP A 112 5.12 20.10 -8.98
C ASP A 112 5.87 19.75 -7.70
N SER A 113 6.97 19.06 -7.84
CA SER A 113 7.82 18.68 -6.71
C SER A 113 7.17 17.66 -5.76
N HIS A 114 6.19 16.93 -6.23
CA HIS A 114 5.56 15.89 -5.44
C HIS A 114 6.21 14.52 -5.67
N GLY A 115 7.46 14.51 -6.13
CA GLY A 115 8.22 13.27 -6.23
C GLY A 115 7.81 12.40 -7.40
N ARG A 116 8.08 11.14 -7.28
CA ARG A 116 7.78 10.15 -8.32
C ARG A 116 7.18 8.91 -7.68
N ALA A 117 6.40 8.18 -8.46
CA ALA A 117 5.69 7.03 -7.96
C ALA A 117 5.77 5.87 -8.93
N ALA A 118 5.77 4.66 -8.38
CA ALA A 118 5.72 3.43 -9.15
C ALA A 118 4.47 2.68 -8.75
N TYR A 119 3.74 2.17 -9.74
CA TYR A 119 2.49 1.44 -9.50
C TYR A 119 2.66 0.00 -9.96
N VAL A 120 2.23 -0.93 -9.11
CA VAL A 120 2.16 -2.35 -9.46
C VAL A 120 0.80 -2.89 -9.03
N ASP A 121 0.33 -3.92 -9.71
CA ASP A 121 -0.93 -4.55 -9.35
C ASP A 121 -0.64 -5.82 -8.58
N ASP A 122 -1.41 -6.07 -7.51
CA ASP A 122 -1.31 -7.34 -6.81
C ASP A 122 -2.06 -8.41 -7.60
N PRO A 123 -2.02 -9.70 -7.19
CA PRO A 123 -2.70 -10.76 -7.95
C PRO A 123 -4.20 -10.56 -8.10
N ASP A 124 -4.84 -9.80 -7.21
CA ASP A 124 -6.27 -9.54 -7.28
C ASP A 124 -6.58 -8.23 -8.00
N GLY A 125 -5.54 -7.55 -8.51
CA GLY A 125 -5.74 -6.29 -9.21
C GLY A 125 -5.83 -5.08 -8.33
N ASN A 126 -5.52 -5.21 -7.03
CA ASN A 126 -5.39 -4.04 -6.18
C ASN A 126 -4.14 -3.28 -6.59
N VAL A 127 -4.25 -1.97 -6.71
CA VAL A 127 -3.14 -1.16 -7.18
C VAL A 127 -2.34 -0.67 -5.98
N VAL A 128 -1.05 -0.99 -6.00
CA VAL A 128 -0.11 -0.58 -4.94
C VAL A 128 0.81 0.47 -5.52
N GLU A 129 0.93 1.59 -4.83
CA GLU A 129 1.79 2.69 -5.25
C GLU A 129 2.96 2.82 -4.28
N LEU A 130 4.17 2.96 -4.81
CA LEU A 130 5.34 3.31 -4.01
C LEU A 130 5.68 4.75 -4.37
N TRP A 131 5.61 5.67 -3.40
CA TRP A 131 5.68 7.10 -3.67
C TRP A 131 6.76 7.75 -2.82
N THR A 132 7.58 8.57 -3.44
CA THR A 132 8.70 9.20 -2.72
C THR A 132 8.29 10.48 -2.00
N TRP A 133 7.15 11.06 -2.32
CA TRP A 133 6.72 12.29 -1.67
C TRP A 133 6.28 12.02 -0.23
N ASP A 134 6.77 12.84 0.68
CA ASP A 134 6.43 12.67 2.09
C ASP A 134 5.31 13.63 2.43
N VAL A 135 4.10 13.11 2.51
CA VAL A 135 2.92 13.92 2.86
C VAL A 135 3.12 14.61 4.20
N ALA A 136 3.74 13.94 5.16
CA ALA A 136 3.94 14.52 6.49
C ALA A 136 4.87 15.73 6.44
N GLU A 137 5.91 15.67 5.60
CA GLU A 137 6.82 16.81 5.46
C GLU A 137 6.12 18.00 4.82
N HIS A 138 5.19 17.74 3.93
CA HIS A 138 4.45 18.81 3.26
C HIS A 138 3.64 19.64 4.25
N LEU A 139 3.25 19.05 5.35
CA LEU A 139 2.39 19.69 6.33
C LEU A 139 3.14 20.36 7.47
N ARG A 140 4.46 20.28 7.50
CA ARG A 140 5.26 20.89 8.55
C ARG A 140 5.56 22.36 8.31
#